data_5b0167c2c8d65aae5d2be9b367bc35e3
#
_entry.id   5b0167c2c8d65aae5d2be9b367bc35e3
#
_cell.length_a   1.000
_cell.length_b   1.000
_cell.length_c   1.000
_cell.angle_alpha   90.00
_cell.angle_beta   90.00
_cell.angle_gamma   90.00
#
_symmetry.space_group_name_H-M   'P 1'
#
loop_
_entity.id
_entity.type
_entity.pdbx_description
1 polymer ?
#
loop_
_entity_poly.entity_id
_entity_poly.type
_entity_poly.pdbx_seq_one_letter_code
_entity_poly.pdbx_strand_id
1 'polypeptide(L)'
;MNRLAGQQTGFALGNTIESKTKGIWMWCVPHPNKKGHTLVLLDTEGLGDVKKGDEKHDTWIFCLAVLLSSTLVYNSLGVIDNMALEKLHYVTELTENIRVKAEESRDEDESADFMSVFPSFVWAVRDFTLQLKKGDKPITSDDYLEGALEFKKGSSTQTVQYNLPRRCLRNFFAVRKCFVLPRPASTQNMWKMEELTEKELESKFLEQANTFCHYIYNNSETKTVSGSRTITGTALGNLAEVYVEAIRSGNIPCLENAVVSLAKIQNVHAVEEALQLYMTEMFNLVQLPMCPEELSNIHTDAEKKPIEVFITVSFNDNGQIYQKHGTC
;
A
#
# COMPACT_ATOMS: atom_id res chain seq x y z
N MET A 1 7.95 6.64 10.74
CA MET A 1 7.43 7.51 9.66
C MET A 1 8.32 8.73 9.43
N ASN A 2 8.53 9.64 10.40
CA ASN A 2 9.34 10.85 10.21
C ASN A 2 10.75 10.56 9.67
N ARG A 3 11.41 9.55 10.19
CA ARG A 3 12.74 9.11 9.72
C ARG A 3 12.74 8.65 8.25
N LEU A 4 11.70 7.96 7.82
CA LEU A 4 11.51 7.59 6.41
C LEU A 4 11.24 8.80 5.52
N ALA A 5 10.63 9.85 6.06
CA ALA A 5 10.47 11.12 5.34
C ALA A 5 11.75 11.98 5.31
N GLY A 6 12.82 11.56 6.00
CA GLY A 6 14.04 12.35 6.15
C GLY A 6 13.86 13.60 7.00
N GLN A 7 12.84 13.62 7.88
CA GLN A 7 12.48 14.75 8.73
C GLN A 7 12.44 14.34 10.19
N GLN A 8 12.65 15.30 11.08
CA GLN A 8 12.51 15.07 12.53
C GLN A 8 11.07 15.11 12.98
N THR A 9 10.25 15.95 12.36
CA THR A 9 8.84 16.19 12.66
C THR A 9 7.98 16.02 11.42
N GLY A 10 6.67 15.88 11.60
CA GLY A 10 5.69 15.72 10.51
C GLY A 10 4.53 14.84 10.97
N PHE A 11 4.73 13.54 11.08
CA PHE A 11 3.79 12.69 11.80
C PHE A 11 3.95 12.92 13.31
N ALA A 12 2.88 13.32 13.97
CA ALA A 12 2.89 13.60 15.40
C ALA A 12 3.11 12.31 16.20
N LEU A 13 3.97 12.36 17.20
CA LEU A 13 4.13 11.27 18.17
C LEU A 13 3.11 11.45 19.32
N GLY A 14 2.42 10.37 19.64
CA GLY A 14 1.53 10.35 20.81
C GLY A 14 2.34 10.19 22.10
N ASN A 15 2.30 11.18 22.98
CA ASN A 15 2.86 11.13 24.32
C ASN A 15 1.78 11.01 25.41
N THR A 16 0.53 10.80 25.01
CA THR A 16 -0.63 10.63 25.87
C THR A 16 -1.31 9.29 25.62
N ILE A 17 -2.27 8.93 26.46
CA ILE A 17 -3.07 7.70 26.32
C ILE A 17 -4.06 7.76 25.14
N GLU A 18 -4.24 8.92 24.52
CA GLU A 18 -5.13 9.10 23.38
C GLU A 18 -4.37 8.96 22.06
N SER A 19 -4.98 8.24 21.11
CA SER A 19 -4.45 8.13 19.75
C SER A 19 -4.39 9.51 19.08
N LYS A 20 -3.22 9.88 18.55
CA LYS A 20 -3.01 11.14 17.81
C LYS A 20 -3.52 11.03 16.38
N THR A 21 -3.21 9.94 15.69
CA THR A 21 -3.65 9.69 14.33
C THR A 21 -5.11 9.23 14.34
N LYS A 22 -5.93 9.82 13.49
CA LYS A 22 -7.31 9.40 13.23
C LYS A 22 -7.42 9.06 11.75
N GLY A 23 -7.93 7.86 11.45
CA GLY A 23 -7.96 7.34 10.09
C GLY A 23 -6.56 7.03 9.54
N ILE A 24 -6.31 7.43 8.31
CA ILE A 24 -5.02 7.25 7.63
C ILE A 24 -4.49 8.62 7.20
N TRP A 25 -3.28 8.94 7.63
CA TRP A 25 -2.58 10.15 7.23
C TRP A 25 -1.57 9.81 6.13
N MET A 26 -1.52 10.65 5.09
CA MET A 26 -0.62 10.48 3.96
C MET A 26 0.39 11.62 3.89
N TRP A 27 1.66 11.26 3.68
CA TRP A 27 2.74 12.20 3.38
C TRP A 27 3.57 11.71 2.21
N CYS A 28 3.72 12.56 1.20
CA CYS A 28 4.45 12.25 -0.02
C CYS A 28 5.78 13.01 -0.03
N VAL A 29 6.88 12.28 -0.23
CA VAL A 29 8.23 12.86 -0.38
C VAL A 29 8.91 12.25 -1.60
N PRO A 30 9.87 12.95 -2.24
CA PRO A 30 10.69 12.34 -3.28
C PRO A 30 11.36 11.07 -2.75
N HIS A 31 11.36 10.00 -3.55
CA HIS A 31 12.01 8.76 -3.14
C HIS A 31 13.54 8.94 -3.09
N PRO A 32 14.22 8.64 -1.97
CA PRO A 32 15.64 8.95 -1.81
C PRO A 32 16.55 8.21 -2.80
N ASN A 33 16.18 6.97 -3.18
CA ASN A 33 17.02 6.11 -4.01
C ASN A 33 16.49 5.88 -5.43
N LYS A 34 15.21 6.22 -5.72
CA LYS A 34 14.58 5.97 -7.03
C LYS A 34 14.16 7.29 -7.66
N LYS A 35 14.96 7.78 -8.61
CA LYS A 35 14.67 9.04 -9.32
C LYS A 35 13.32 8.96 -10.05
N GLY A 36 12.53 10.02 -9.96
CA GLY A 36 11.20 10.10 -10.60
C GLY A 36 10.11 9.33 -9.85
N HIS A 37 10.40 8.77 -8.68
CA HIS A 37 9.44 8.09 -7.83
C HIS A 37 9.13 8.92 -6.59
N THR A 38 7.91 8.78 -6.10
CA THR A 38 7.46 9.38 -4.84
C THR A 38 7.32 8.28 -3.79
N LEU A 39 7.93 8.50 -2.63
CA LEU A 39 7.70 7.68 -1.45
C LEU A 39 6.43 8.20 -0.76
N VAL A 40 5.37 7.39 -0.79
CA VAL A 40 4.10 7.68 -0.13
C VAL A 40 4.08 6.97 1.21
N LEU A 41 4.06 7.74 2.29
CA LEU A 41 4.02 7.25 3.66
C LEU A 41 2.58 7.33 4.16
N LEU A 42 2.00 6.19 4.54
CA LEU A 42 0.66 6.09 5.10
C LEU A 42 0.78 5.73 6.59
N ASP A 43 0.34 6.62 7.47
CA ASP A 43 0.29 6.41 8.92
C ASP A 43 -1.14 6.14 9.35
N THR A 44 -1.39 4.96 9.88
CA THR A 44 -2.72 4.56 10.32
C THR A 44 -2.90 4.86 11.82
N GLU A 45 -4.12 5.10 12.24
CA GLU A 45 -4.44 5.05 13.65
C GLU A 45 -4.15 3.66 14.24
N GLY A 46 -3.88 3.64 15.57
CA GLY A 46 -3.61 2.40 16.27
C GLY A 46 -4.82 1.46 16.27
N LEU A 47 -4.58 0.19 15.96
CA LEU A 47 -5.59 -0.86 16.04
C LEU A 47 -5.84 -1.27 17.49
N GLY A 48 -7.10 -1.57 17.84
CA GLY A 48 -7.48 -2.04 19.17
C GLY A 48 -7.53 -0.93 20.23
N ASP A 49 -7.83 0.32 19.86
CA ASP A 49 -8.07 1.39 20.83
C ASP A 49 -9.36 1.10 21.63
N VAL A 50 -9.20 0.83 22.92
CA VAL A 50 -10.26 0.44 23.86
C VAL A 50 -11.43 1.45 23.91
N LYS A 51 -11.17 2.73 23.60
CA LYS A 51 -12.21 3.78 23.60
C LYS A 51 -13.13 3.71 22.38
N LYS A 52 -12.73 3.05 21.30
CA LYS A 52 -13.50 3.05 20.04
C LYS A 52 -14.55 1.94 19.99
N GLY A 53 -14.26 0.76 20.53
CA GLY A 53 -15.19 -0.36 20.62
C GLY A 53 -15.75 -0.87 19.28
N ASP A 54 -15.21 -0.41 18.15
CA ASP A 54 -15.66 -0.77 16.80
C ASP A 54 -14.58 -1.56 16.05
N GLU A 55 -14.66 -2.88 16.19
CA GLU A 55 -13.76 -3.81 15.48
C GLU A 55 -13.88 -3.68 13.96
N LYS A 56 -15.05 -3.31 13.44
CA LYS A 56 -15.25 -3.12 12.01
C LYS A 56 -14.41 -1.94 11.48
N HIS A 57 -14.33 -0.86 12.24
CA HIS A 57 -13.52 0.28 11.84
C HIS A 57 -12.04 -0.08 11.72
N ASP A 58 -11.50 -0.82 12.69
CA ASP A 58 -10.11 -1.28 12.66
C ASP A 58 -9.85 -2.23 11.47
N THR A 59 -10.80 -3.12 11.18
CA THR A 59 -10.75 -4.00 10.00
C THR A 59 -10.67 -3.18 8.71
N TRP A 60 -11.46 -2.11 8.57
CA TRP A 60 -11.44 -1.25 7.39
C TRP A 60 -10.14 -0.46 7.24
N ILE A 61 -9.61 0.09 8.32
CA ILE A 61 -8.32 0.79 8.31
C ILE A 61 -7.20 -0.17 7.90
N PHE A 62 -7.19 -1.38 8.44
CA PHE A 62 -6.22 -2.41 8.06
C PHE A 62 -6.37 -2.80 6.58
N CYS A 63 -7.59 -2.99 6.10
CA CYS A 63 -7.90 -3.29 4.71
C CYS A 63 -7.36 -2.22 3.76
N LEU A 64 -7.64 -0.95 4.04
CA LEU A 64 -7.12 0.18 3.26
C LEU A 64 -5.59 0.23 3.27
N ALA A 65 -4.95 -0.01 4.42
CA ALA A 65 -3.50 -0.04 4.52
C ALA A 65 -2.89 -1.13 3.64
N VAL A 66 -3.47 -2.34 3.61
CA VAL A 66 -3.04 -3.45 2.75
C VAL A 66 -3.24 -3.10 1.27
N LEU A 67 -4.42 -2.61 0.90
CA LEU A 67 -4.78 -2.37 -0.49
C LEU A 67 -4.02 -1.18 -1.11
N LEU A 68 -3.71 -0.15 -0.34
CA LEU A 68 -3.04 1.06 -0.82
C LEU A 68 -1.51 0.99 -0.77
N SER A 69 -0.93 0.10 0.04
CA SER A 69 0.53 0.01 0.18
C SER A 69 1.17 -1.04 -0.74
N SER A 70 2.44 -0.86 -1.05
CA SER A 70 3.32 -1.89 -1.63
C SER A 70 4.21 -2.55 -0.56
N THR A 71 4.30 -1.93 0.62
CA THR A 71 4.96 -2.49 1.80
C THR A 71 4.13 -2.14 3.03
N LEU A 72 3.60 -3.16 3.71
CA LEU A 72 2.88 -3.02 4.96
C LEU A 72 3.84 -3.18 6.13
N VAL A 73 4.00 -2.14 6.94
CA VAL A 73 4.79 -2.20 8.18
C VAL A 73 3.86 -2.39 9.38
N TYR A 74 3.86 -3.59 9.95
CA TYR A 74 3.14 -3.87 11.19
C TYR A 74 4.02 -3.54 12.39
N ASN A 75 3.63 -2.52 13.13
CA ASN A 75 4.40 -1.95 14.22
C ASN A 75 3.82 -2.40 15.57
N SER A 76 4.52 -3.27 16.28
CA SER A 76 4.11 -3.78 17.60
C SER A 76 5.14 -3.48 18.69
N LEU A 77 4.73 -3.65 19.93
CA LEU A 77 5.56 -3.42 21.11
C LEU A 77 6.00 -4.74 21.75
N GLY A 78 7.25 -4.84 22.17
CA GLY A 78 7.77 -5.90 23.02
C GLY A 78 8.23 -7.13 22.27
N VAL A 79 7.36 -8.11 22.03
CA VAL A 79 7.69 -9.41 21.44
C VAL A 79 6.61 -9.88 20.47
N ILE A 80 6.95 -10.84 19.60
CA ILE A 80 5.97 -11.56 18.79
C ILE A 80 5.45 -12.72 19.61
N ASP A 81 4.34 -12.52 20.29
CA ASP A 81 3.62 -13.56 21.04
C ASP A 81 2.28 -13.92 20.38
N ASN A 82 1.54 -14.84 20.98
CA ASN A 82 0.21 -15.22 20.46
C ASN A 82 -0.76 -14.05 20.43
N MET A 83 -0.70 -13.17 21.43
CA MET A 83 -1.59 -11.99 21.48
C MET A 83 -1.28 -11.01 20.35
N ALA A 84 0.00 -10.83 20.01
CA ALA A 84 0.40 -10.00 18.89
C ALA A 84 -0.08 -10.58 17.55
N LEU A 85 -0.08 -11.91 17.40
CA LEU A 85 -0.62 -12.60 16.23
C LEU A 85 -2.14 -12.60 16.19
N GLU A 86 -2.81 -12.76 17.32
CA GLU A 86 -4.28 -12.70 17.42
C GLU A 86 -4.81 -11.32 17.08
N LYS A 87 -4.07 -10.25 17.40
CA LYS A 87 -4.40 -8.88 16.95
C LYS A 87 -4.37 -8.71 15.42
N LEU A 88 -3.76 -9.63 14.70
CA LEU A 88 -3.77 -9.68 13.23
C LEU A 88 -4.97 -10.47 12.68
N HIS A 89 -6.03 -10.73 13.49
CA HIS A 89 -7.25 -11.39 13.01
C HIS A 89 -7.91 -10.63 11.86
N TYR A 90 -7.71 -9.32 11.76
CA TYR A 90 -8.16 -8.51 10.62
C TYR A 90 -7.63 -9.03 9.27
N VAL A 91 -6.41 -9.60 9.25
CA VAL A 91 -5.87 -10.28 8.06
C VAL A 91 -6.74 -11.47 7.68
N THR A 92 -7.20 -12.22 8.68
CA THR A 92 -8.06 -13.39 8.47
C THR A 92 -9.41 -12.97 7.91
N GLU A 93 -10.05 -11.97 8.50
CA GLU A 93 -11.34 -11.46 8.03
C GLU A 93 -11.23 -10.89 6.61
N LEU A 94 -10.17 -10.13 6.33
CA LEU A 94 -9.89 -9.62 5.00
C LEU A 94 -9.76 -10.77 3.99
N THR A 95 -8.99 -11.80 4.33
CA THR A 95 -8.69 -12.92 3.43
C THR A 95 -9.87 -13.84 3.20
N GLU A 96 -10.72 -14.05 4.21
CA GLU A 96 -11.97 -14.83 4.04
C GLU A 96 -12.94 -14.11 3.09
N ASN A 97 -13.10 -12.80 3.26
CA ASN A 97 -13.97 -12.00 2.41
C ASN A 97 -13.48 -11.96 0.95
N ILE A 98 -12.18 -11.89 0.74
CA ILE A 98 -11.54 -11.91 -0.58
C ILE A 98 -11.67 -13.31 -1.20
N ARG A 99 -11.42 -14.37 -0.43
CA ARG A 99 -11.48 -15.75 -0.89
C ARG A 99 -12.88 -16.17 -1.34
N VAL A 100 -13.92 -15.72 -0.66
CA VAL A 100 -15.32 -16.00 -1.06
C VAL A 100 -15.60 -15.43 -2.45
N LYS A 101 -15.05 -14.28 -2.79
CA LYS A 101 -15.22 -13.69 -4.13
C LYS A 101 -14.38 -14.36 -5.21
N ALA A 102 -13.18 -14.82 -4.89
CA ALA A 102 -12.34 -15.57 -5.85
C ALA A 102 -12.87 -16.99 -6.12
N GLU A 103 -13.60 -17.60 -5.18
CA GLU A 103 -14.28 -18.89 -5.40
C GLU A 103 -15.53 -18.75 -6.27
N GLU A 104 -16.11 -17.55 -6.37
CA GLU A 104 -17.21 -17.24 -7.30
C GLU A 104 -16.70 -17.00 -8.73
N SER A 105 -15.46 -16.56 -8.90
CA SER A 105 -14.76 -16.43 -10.20
C SER A 105 -14.00 -17.76 -10.48
N ARG A 106 -14.40 -18.47 -11.55
CA ARG A 106 -13.90 -19.82 -11.88
C ARG A 106 -12.54 -19.85 -12.58
N ASP A 107 -11.79 -18.75 -12.64
CA ASP A 107 -10.50 -18.68 -13.34
C ASP A 107 -9.31 -18.75 -12.36
N GLU A 108 -8.51 -19.82 -12.50
CA GLU A 108 -7.27 -20.02 -11.71
C GLU A 108 -6.24 -18.90 -11.90
N ASP A 109 -6.24 -18.22 -13.04
CA ASP A 109 -5.37 -17.09 -13.34
C ASP A 109 -5.71 -15.84 -12.50
N GLU A 110 -6.98 -15.59 -12.17
CA GLU A 110 -7.40 -14.46 -11.37
C GLU A 110 -6.93 -14.55 -9.90
N SER A 111 -6.83 -15.75 -9.35
CA SER A 111 -6.34 -15.95 -7.98
C SER A 111 -4.85 -15.66 -7.83
N ALA A 112 -4.05 -15.94 -8.87
CA ALA A 112 -2.61 -15.64 -8.90
C ALA A 112 -2.35 -14.13 -9.04
N ASP A 113 -3.12 -13.44 -9.88
CA ASP A 113 -3.07 -11.99 -10.04
C ASP A 113 -3.45 -11.26 -8.74
N PHE A 114 -4.45 -11.78 -8.03
CA PHE A 114 -4.87 -11.25 -6.74
C PHE A 114 -3.75 -11.32 -5.69
N MET A 115 -3.03 -12.44 -5.60
CA MET A 115 -1.90 -12.61 -4.68
C MET A 115 -0.74 -11.64 -4.99
N SER A 116 -0.54 -11.27 -6.26
CA SER A 116 0.51 -10.35 -6.70
C SER A 116 0.30 -8.91 -6.21
N VAL A 117 -0.90 -8.58 -5.76
CA VAL A 117 -1.28 -7.23 -5.30
C VAL A 117 -1.04 -7.00 -3.81
N PHE A 118 -0.87 -8.09 -3.04
CA PHE A 118 -0.55 -7.97 -1.61
C PHE A 118 0.83 -7.35 -1.40
N PRO A 119 0.94 -6.44 -0.42
CA PRO A 119 2.21 -5.79 -0.13
C PRO A 119 3.22 -6.77 0.48
N SER A 120 4.50 -6.43 0.40
CA SER A 120 5.50 -7.03 1.27
C SER A 120 5.18 -6.72 2.74
N PHE A 121 5.36 -7.70 3.62
CA PHE A 121 5.07 -7.56 5.04
C PHE A 121 6.34 -7.34 5.84
N VAL A 122 6.38 -6.28 6.61
CA VAL A 122 7.49 -5.96 7.51
C VAL A 122 6.98 -5.87 8.95
N TRP A 123 7.46 -6.76 9.82
CA TRP A 123 7.14 -6.66 11.26
C TRP A 123 8.22 -5.84 11.96
N ALA A 124 7.85 -4.68 12.48
CA ALA A 124 8.70 -3.84 13.31
C ALA A 124 8.34 -4.02 14.78
N VAL A 125 9.17 -4.74 15.54
CA VAL A 125 8.98 -4.98 16.98
C VAL A 125 9.76 -3.92 17.75
N ARG A 126 9.06 -2.99 18.41
CA ARG A 126 9.66 -1.91 19.20
C ARG A 126 9.91 -2.31 20.64
N ASP A 127 10.83 -1.62 21.29
CA ASP A 127 11.23 -1.83 22.68
C ASP A 127 11.62 -3.29 22.97
N PHE A 128 12.25 -3.92 21.98
CA PHE A 128 12.70 -5.30 22.07
C PHE A 128 13.90 -5.40 23.02
N THR A 129 13.78 -6.25 24.05
CA THR A 129 14.79 -6.39 25.12
C THR A 129 15.42 -7.76 25.18
N LEU A 130 14.96 -8.73 24.36
CA LEU A 130 15.45 -10.09 24.39
C LEU A 130 16.71 -10.24 23.50
N GLN A 131 17.44 -11.34 23.72
CA GLN A 131 18.49 -11.76 22.79
C GLN A 131 17.89 -12.64 21.71
N LEU A 132 18.28 -12.41 20.46
CA LEU A 132 17.89 -13.26 19.33
C LEU A 132 18.69 -14.57 19.38
N LYS A 133 18.24 -15.53 20.19
CA LYS A 133 18.80 -16.86 20.34
C LYS A 133 17.70 -17.92 20.45
N LYS A 134 17.91 -19.08 19.86
CA LYS A 134 17.09 -20.29 20.07
C LYS A 134 17.99 -21.35 20.77
N GLY A 135 17.81 -21.51 22.08
CA GLY A 135 18.79 -22.16 22.92
C GLY A 135 20.08 -21.32 22.94
N ASP A 136 21.23 -21.94 22.69
CA ASP A 136 22.51 -21.25 22.65
C ASP A 136 22.93 -20.72 21.28
N LYS A 137 22.10 -20.96 20.24
CA LYS A 137 22.42 -20.55 18.87
C LYS A 137 21.83 -19.17 18.58
N PRO A 138 22.63 -18.21 18.05
CA PRO A 138 22.11 -16.95 17.57
C PRO A 138 21.19 -17.19 16.35
N ILE A 139 20.13 -16.43 16.25
CA ILE A 139 19.18 -16.42 15.13
C ILE A 139 19.02 -15.01 14.59
N THR A 140 18.56 -14.88 13.36
CA THR A 140 18.21 -13.58 12.79
C THR A 140 16.82 -13.12 13.27
N SER A 141 16.49 -11.84 13.06
CA SER A 141 15.13 -11.35 13.31
C SER A 141 14.10 -11.99 12.38
N ASP A 142 14.49 -12.37 11.16
CA ASP A 142 13.63 -13.10 10.24
C ASP A 142 13.37 -14.54 10.73
N ASP A 143 14.38 -15.25 11.23
CA ASP A 143 14.19 -16.56 11.85
C ASP A 143 13.28 -16.49 13.08
N TYR A 144 13.33 -15.38 13.83
CA TYR A 144 12.42 -15.13 14.94
C TYR A 144 10.97 -14.99 14.48
N LEU A 145 10.72 -14.22 13.41
CA LEU A 145 9.40 -14.09 12.81
C LEU A 145 8.89 -15.43 12.25
N GLU A 146 9.68 -16.11 11.43
CA GLU A 146 9.28 -17.39 10.84
C GLU A 146 9.04 -18.48 11.90
N GLY A 147 9.82 -18.48 12.98
CA GLY A 147 9.60 -19.34 14.14
C GLY A 147 8.27 -19.05 14.86
N ALA A 148 7.86 -17.76 14.97
CA ALA A 148 6.56 -17.39 15.52
C ALA A 148 5.40 -17.79 14.60
N LEU A 149 5.64 -17.96 13.30
CA LEU A 149 4.69 -18.40 12.31
C LEU A 149 4.65 -19.93 12.10
N GLU A 150 5.40 -20.71 12.89
CA GLU A 150 5.32 -22.18 12.84
C GLU A 150 3.94 -22.69 13.23
N PHE A 151 3.43 -23.68 12.47
CA PHE A 151 2.13 -24.28 12.74
C PHE A 151 2.20 -25.32 13.87
N LYS A 152 1.19 -25.34 14.71
CA LYS A 152 0.95 -26.46 15.62
C LYS A 152 0.36 -27.64 14.88
N LYS A 153 0.81 -28.85 15.21
CA LYS A 153 0.23 -30.12 14.69
C LYS A 153 -1.07 -30.44 15.40
N GLY A 154 -2.05 -30.97 14.68
CA GLY A 154 -3.33 -31.39 15.19
C GLY A 154 -4.51 -30.75 14.45
N SER A 155 -5.72 -31.29 14.68
CA SER A 155 -6.97 -30.88 14.06
C SER A 155 -8.01 -30.35 15.05
N SER A 156 -7.62 -30.12 16.32
CA SER A 156 -8.55 -29.55 17.30
C SER A 156 -8.93 -28.12 16.94
N THR A 157 -10.10 -27.66 17.34
CA THR A 157 -10.59 -26.27 17.13
C THR A 157 -9.55 -25.25 17.62
N GLN A 158 -8.93 -25.49 18.78
CA GLN A 158 -7.87 -24.63 19.31
C GLN A 158 -6.65 -24.57 18.38
N THR A 159 -6.24 -25.72 17.81
CA THR A 159 -5.12 -25.78 16.87
C THR A 159 -5.42 -25.05 15.58
N VAL A 160 -6.64 -25.19 15.07
CA VAL A 160 -7.11 -24.49 13.88
C VAL A 160 -7.09 -22.97 14.11
N GLN A 161 -7.67 -22.51 15.21
CA GLN A 161 -7.68 -21.08 15.57
C GLN A 161 -6.25 -20.53 15.78
N TYR A 162 -5.37 -21.27 16.46
CA TYR A 162 -3.97 -20.90 16.62
C TYR A 162 -3.25 -20.73 15.26
N ASN A 163 -3.51 -21.64 14.33
CA ASN A 163 -2.85 -21.66 13.03
C ASN A 163 -3.43 -20.65 12.02
N LEU A 164 -4.65 -20.19 12.22
CA LEU A 164 -5.37 -19.36 11.24
C LEU A 164 -4.64 -18.06 10.89
N PRO A 165 -4.27 -17.15 11.84
CA PRO A 165 -3.55 -15.93 11.50
C PRO A 165 -2.16 -16.23 10.90
N ARG A 166 -1.50 -17.30 11.34
CA ARG A 166 -0.20 -17.73 10.80
C ARG A 166 -0.31 -18.17 9.35
N ARG A 167 -1.35 -18.92 9.02
CA ARG A 167 -1.64 -19.37 7.65
C ARG A 167 -1.93 -18.17 6.75
N CYS A 168 -2.75 -17.25 7.20
CA CYS A 168 -3.05 -16.03 6.45
C CYS A 168 -1.80 -15.22 6.15
N LEU A 169 -0.97 -14.94 7.16
CA LEU A 169 0.29 -14.21 6.96
C LEU A 169 1.22 -14.92 5.97
N ARG A 170 1.34 -16.24 6.06
CA ARG A 170 2.22 -17.02 5.16
C ARG A 170 1.70 -17.11 3.73
N ASN A 171 0.39 -17.20 3.55
CA ASN A 171 -0.21 -17.37 2.25
C ASN A 171 -0.33 -16.05 1.48
N PHE A 172 -0.68 -14.96 2.16
CA PHE A 172 -0.98 -13.67 1.49
C PHE A 172 0.23 -12.74 1.39
N PHE A 173 1.18 -12.85 2.29
CA PHE A 173 2.39 -12.04 2.23
C PHE A 173 3.59 -12.91 1.82
N ALA A 174 3.87 -12.95 0.52
CA ALA A 174 4.97 -13.76 -0.03
C ALA A 174 6.33 -13.33 0.53
N VAL A 175 6.55 -12.03 0.67
CA VAL A 175 7.77 -11.46 1.26
C VAL A 175 7.46 -10.99 2.68
N ARG A 176 8.19 -11.55 3.65
CA ARG A 176 8.09 -11.20 5.08
C ARG A 176 9.46 -10.85 5.62
N LYS A 177 9.55 -9.78 6.40
CA LYS A 177 10.77 -9.28 7.01
C LYS A 177 10.51 -8.88 8.45
N CYS A 178 11.49 -9.04 9.34
CA CYS A 178 11.37 -8.61 10.72
C CYS A 178 12.51 -7.68 11.11
N PHE A 179 12.16 -6.63 11.85
CA PHE A 179 13.11 -5.74 12.51
C PHE A 179 12.79 -5.67 13.99
N VAL A 180 13.81 -5.88 14.81
CA VAL A 180 13.71 -5.67 16.25
C VAL A 180 14.42 -4.36 16.61
N LEU A 181 13.66 -3.43 17.16
CA LEU A 181 14.15 -2.10 17.51
C LEU A 181 14.26 -2.00 19.04
N PRO A 182 15.46 -1.80 19.60
CA PRO A 182 15.60 -1.56 21.02
C PRO A 182 14.94 -0.22 21.39
N ARG A 183 14.83 0.05 22.68
CA ARG A 183 14.29 1.30 23.16
C ARG A 183 15.11 2.48 22.66
N PRO A 184 14.48 3.53 22.11
CA PRO A 184 15.21 4.64 21.46
C PRO A 184 15.94 5.54 22.47
N ALA A 185 15.48 5.65 23.71
CA ALA A 185 16.05 6.51 24.74
C ALA A 185 15.79 5.94 26.12
N SER A 186 16.41 6.53 27.15
CA SER A 186 16.13 6.20 28.55
C SER A 186 14.65 6.45 28.90
N THR A 187 14.13 5.72 29.90
CA THR A 187 12.74 5.86 30.34
C THR A 187 12.37 7.31 30.69
N GLN A 188 13.32 8.08 31.22
CA GLN A 188 13.12 9.48 31.58
C GLN A 188 12.94 10.41 30.37
N ASN A 189 13.43 10.02 29.21
CA ASN A 189 13.37 10.82 27.98
C ASN A 189 12.27 10.37 27.00
N MET A 190 11.61 9.23 27.25
CA MET A 190 10.59 8.68 26.33
C MET A 190 9.41 9.62 26.08
N TRP A 191 9.02 10.44 27.05
CA TRP A 191 7.88 11.35 26.91
C TRP A 191 8.18 12.58 26.03
N LYS A 192 9.46 12.87 25.78
CA LYS A 192 9.91 14.01 24.98
C LYS A 192 10.63 13.60 23.69
N MET A 193 10.27 12.47 23.13
CA MET A 193 10.93 11.89 21.95
C MET A 193 11.01 12.84 20.75
N GLU A 194 10.03 13.74 20.58
CA GLU A 194 10.01 14.73 19.49
C GLU A 194 11.08 15.82 19.64
N GLU A 195 11.55 16.05 20.86
CA GLU A 195 12.54 17.08 21.19
C GLU A 195 13.98 16.54 21.14
N LEU A 196 14.15 15.21 21.21
CA LEU A 196 15.46 14.58 21.29
C LEU A 196 16.20 14.69 19.96
N THR A 197 17.47 15.09 20.06
CA THR A 197 18.40 15.03 18.93
C THR A 197 18.92 13.61 18.72
N GLU A 198 19.46 13.32 17.54
CA GLU A 198 20.07 11.98 17.27
C GLU A 198 21.15 11.59 18.27
N LYS A 199 21.90 12.57 18.82
CA LYS A 199 22.96 12.33 19.81
C LYS A 199 22.43 11.86 21.17
N GLU A 200 21.17 12.11 21.45
CA GLU A 200 20.48 11.70 22.68
C GLU A 200 19.77 10.36 22.55
N LEU A 201 19.74 9.81 21.33
CA LEU A 201 19.16 8.50 21.08
C LEU A 201 20.22 7.38 21.29
N GLU A 202 19.75 6.20 21.70
CA GLU A 202 20.58 5.03 21.88
C GLU A 202 21.21 4.59 20.54
N SER A 203 22.53 4.38 20.54
CA SER A 203 23.29 4.04 19.32
C SER A 203 22.78 2.79 18.60
N LYS A 204 22.41 1.75 19.38
CA LYS A 204 21.83 0.51 18.83
C LYS A 204 20.47 0.73 18.19
N PHE A 205 19.66 1.65 18.75
CA PHE A 205 18.40 2.02 18.13
C PHE A 205 18.63 2.72 16.79
N LEU A 206 19.57 3.66 16.75
CA LEU A 206 19.92 4.39 15.52
C LEU A 206 20.42 3.45 14.43
N GLU A 207 21.27 2.50 14.77
CA GLU A 207 21.77 1.48 13.83
C GLU A 207 20.61 0.67 13.24
N GLN A 208 19.74 0.12 14.09
CA GLN A 208 18.61 -0.70 13.64
C GLN A 208 17.57 0.12 12.87
N ALA A 209 17.29 1.36 13.30
CA ALA A 209 16.39 2.26 12.61
C ALA A 209 16.92 2.65 11.21
N ASN A 210 18.23 2.88 11.09
CA ASN A 210 18.87 3.14 9.80
C ASN A 210 18.80 1.90 8.89
N THR A 211 19.08 0.73 9.42
CA THR A 211 18.97 -0.54 8.69
C THR A 211 17.54 -0.77 8.19
N PHE A 212 16.54 -0.50 9.02
CA PHE A 212 15.12 -0.53 8.63
C PHE A 212 14.81 0.48 7.52
N CYS A 213 15.22 1.73 7.65
CA CYS A 213 14.98 2.75 6.61
C CYS A 213 15.63 2.37 5.28
N HIS A 214 16.89 1.91 5.30
CA HIS A 214 17.57 1.44 4.10
C HIS A 214 16.87 0.25 3.44
N TYR A 215 16.37 -0.69 4.25
CA TYR A 215 15.60 -1.81 3.73
C TYR A 215 14.33 -1.32 3.01
N ILE A 216 13.56 -0.43 3.63
CA ILE A 216 12.34 0.13 3.02
C ILE A 216 12.67 0.84 1.70
N TYR A 217 13.69 1.70 1.67
CA TYR A 217 14.05 2.43 0.45
C TYR A 217 14.51 1.52 -0.70
N ASN A 218 15.20 0.43 -0.39
CA ASN A 218 15.78 -0.43 -1.41
C ASN A 218 14.86 -1.57 -1.87
N ASN A 219 13.96 -2.04 -1.00
CA ASN A 219 13.16 -3.24 -1.22
C ASN A 219 11.66 -2.97 -1.39
N SER A 220 11.16 -1.77 -1.06
CA SER A 220 9.77 -1.44 -1.39
C SER A 220 9.61 -1.31 -2.89
N GLU A 221 8.72 -2.11 -3.44
CA GLU A 221 8.39 -2.05 -4.85
C GLU A 221 7.47 -0.87 -5.17
N THR A 222 7.44 -0.47 -6.42
CA THR A 222 6.46 0.51 -6.88
C THR A 222 5.08 -0.13 -6.86
N LYS A 223 4.07 0.58 -6.35
CA LYS A 223 2.70 0.05 -6.33
C LYS A 223 2.21 -0.17 -7.76
N THR A 224 1.68 -1.36 -8.00
CA THR A 224 1.09 -1.76 -9.28
C THR A 224 -0.36 -2.18 -9.08
N VAL A 225 -1.12 -2.16 -10.15
CA VAL A 225 -2.45 -2.76 -10.27
C VAL A 225 -2.46 -3.66 -11.48
N SER A 226 -3.33 -4.66 -11.49
CA SER A 226 -3.58 -5.63 -12.57
C SER A 226 -2.58 -5.60 -13.74
N GLY A 227 -1.82 -6.66 -13.92
CA GLY A 227 -0.88 -6.77 -15.06
C GLY A 227 0.42 -5.97 -14.91
N SER A 228 0.90 -5.72 -13.69
CA SER A 228 2.20 -5.06 -13.42
C SER A 228 2.28 -3.58 -13.79
N ARG A 229 1.14 -2.92 -14.02
CA ARG A 229 1.14 -1.48 -14.35
C ARG A 229 1.39 -0.63 -13.11
N THR A 230 2.40 0.23 -13.18
CA THR A 230 2.75 1.20 -12.14
C THR A 230 1.64 2.22 -11.95
N ILE A 231 1.27 2.49 -10.69
CA ILE A 231 0.30 3.51 -10.31
C ILE A 231 0.97 4.89 -10.26
N THR A 232 0.34 5.88 -10.89
CA THR A 232 0.67 7.31 -10.72
C THR A 232 0.05 7.86 -9.43
N GLY A 233 0.47 9.06 -9.01
CA GLY A 233 -0.13 9.73 -7.85
C GLY A 233 -1.63 9.97 -8.00
N THR A 234 -2.08 10.41 -9.19
CA THR A 234 -3.51 10.60 -9.50
C THR A 234 -4.26 9.27 -9.42
N ALA A 235 -3.71 8.20 -9.99
CA ALA A 235 -4.32 6.88 -9.94
C ALA A 235 -4.42 6.34 -8.50
N LEU A 236 -3.41 6.59 -7.64
CA LEU A 236 -3.47 6.21 -6.23
C LEU A 236 -4.57 6.98 -5.48
N GLY A 237 -4.72 8.28 -5.76
CA GLY A 237 -5.81 9.10 -5.20
C GLY A 237 -7.18 8.56 -5.57
N ASN A 238 -7.43 8.34 -6.86
CA ASN A 238 -8.68 7.77 -7.35
C ASN A 238 -8.96 6.38 -6.76
N LEU A 239 -7.93 5.54 -6.61
CA LEU A 239 -8.05 4.22 -5.99
C LEU A 239 -8.46 4.32 -4.53
N ALA A 240 -7.88 5.26 -3.78
CA ALA A 240 -8.25 5.50 -2.39
C ALA A 240 -9.70 5.95 -2.25
N GLU A 241 -10.17 6.85 -3.13
CA GLU A 241 -11.57 7.30 -3.16
C GLU A 241 -12.54 6.14 -3.44
N VAL A 242 -12.24 5.30 -4.44
CA VAL A 242 -13.06 4.12 -4.76
C VAL A 242 -13.16 3.15 -3.59
N TYR A 243 -12.06 2.89 -2.90
CA TYR A 243 -12.07 2.01 -1.72
C TYR A 243 -12.86 2.61 -0.55
N VAL A 244 -12.68 3.90 -0.28
CA VAL A 244 -13.41 4.59 0.80
C VAL A 244 -14.91 4.61 0.50
N GLU A 245 -15.32 4.85 -0.75
CA GLU A 245 -16.72 4.84 -1.11
C GLU A 245 -17.34 3.44 -1.02
N ALA A 246 -16.60 2.39 -1.42
CA ALA A 246 -17.04 1.01 -1.22
C ALA A 246 -17.30 0.72 0.27
N ILE A 247 -16.39 1.12 1.16
CA ILE A 247 -16.54 0.95 2.60
C ILE A 247 -17.76 1.74 3.13
N ARG A 248 -17.94 2.99 2.72
CA ARG A 248 -19.07 3.85 3.12
C ARG A 248 -20.42 3.27 2.72
N SER A 249 -20.48 2.64 1.55
CA SER A 249 -21.70 1.97 1.05
C SER A 249 -21.92 0.58 1.67
N GLY A 250 -21.07 0.16 2.62
CA GLY A 250 -21.17 -1.14 3.30
C GLY A 250 -20.66 -2.31 2.46
N ASN A 251 -20.01 -2.02 1.33
CA ASN A 251 -19.39 -3.03 0.48
C ASN A 251 -17.96 -3.32 0.92
N ILE A 252 -17.51 -4.55 0.68
CA ILE A 252 -16.11 -4.90 0.87
C ILE A 252 -15.33 -4.31 -0.31
N PRO A 253 -14.25 -3.53 -0.06
CA PRO A 253 -13.39 -3.07 -1.13
C PRO A 253 -12.82 -4.27 -1.88
N CYS A 254 -13.18 -4.40 -3.15
CA CYS A 254 -12.68 -5.44 -4.03
C CYS A 254 -11.74 -4.81 -5.03
N LEU A 255 -10.57 -5.43 -5.22
CA LEU A 255 -9.57 -4.92 -6.14
C LEU A 255 -10.11 -4.84 -7.57
N GLU A 256 -10.82 -5.88 -8.03
CA GLU A 256 -11.38 -5.92 -9.39
C GLU A 256 -12.35 -4.77 -9.65
N ASN A 257 -13.30 -4.55 -8.73
CA ASN A 257 -14.25 -3.44 -8.86
C ASN A 257 -13.52 -2.09 -8.82
N ALA A 258 -12.48 -1.98 -8.01
CA ALA A 258 -11.67 -0.78 -7.93
C ALA A 258 -10.85 -0.57 -9.21
N VAL A 259 -10.27 -1.62 -9.77
CA VAL A 259 -9.54 -1.59 -11.05
C VAL A 259 -10.47 -1.19 -12.21
N VAL A 260 -11.68 -1.77 -12.28
CA VAL A 260 -12.69 -1.40 -13.29
C VAL A 260 -13.14 0.04 -13.13
N SER A 261 -13.39 0.49 -11.91
CA SER A 261 -13.78 1.88 -11.63
C SER A 261 -12.65 2.85 -11.94
N LEU A 262 -11.42 2.50 -11.57
CA LEU A 262 -10.22 3.27 -11.88
C LEU A 262 -10.00 3.37 -13.40
N ALA A 263 -10.16 2.24 -14.12
CA ALA A 263 -10.08 2.21 -15.57
C ALA A 263 -11.08 3.17 -16.23
N LYS A 264 -12.33 3.16 -15.77
CA LYS A 264 -13.37 4.10 -16.28
C LYS A 264 -12.95 5.56 -16.07
N ILE A 265 -12.54 5.93 -14.85
CA ILE A 265 -12.14 7.31 -14.53
C ILE A 265 -10.93 7.73 -15.38
N GLN A 266 -9.89 6.88 -15.45
CA GLN A 266 -8.68 7.19 -16.20
C GLN A 266 -8.93 7.27 -17.71
N ASN A 267 -9.74 6.39 -18.26
CA ASN A 267 -10.01 6.38 -19.69
C ASN A 267 -10.85 7.60 -20.12
N VAL A 268 -11.83 8.03 -19.31
CA VAL A 268 -12.54 9.29 -19.54
C VAL A 268 -11.56 10.47 -19.57
N HIS A 269 -10.68 10.56 -18.57
CA HIS A 269 -9.68 11.62 -18.50
C HIS A 269 -8.68 11.57 -19.67
N ALA A 270 -8.26 10.36 -20.08
CA ALA A 270 -7.37 10.17 -21.22
C ALA A 270 -8.02 10.64 -22.54
N VAL A 271 -9.32 10.39 -22.72
CA VAL A 271 -10.10 10.92 -23.87
C VAL A 271 -10.15 12.44 -23.84
N GLU A 272 -10.45 13.04 -22.70
CA GLU A 272 -10.52 14.50 -22.54
C GLU A 272 -9.16 15.16 -22.86
N GLU A 273 -8.07 14.62 -22.34
CA GLU A 273 -6.72 15.13 -22.59
C GLU A 273 -6.32 14.99 -24.05
N ALA A 274 -6.59 13.85 -24.67
CA ALA A 274 -6.32 13.61 -26.09
C ALA A 274 -7.15 14.55 -26.97
N LEU A 275 -8.43 14.75 -26.65
CA LEU A 275 -9.32 15.66 -27.38
C LEU A 275 -8.86 17.12 -27.30
N GLN A 276 -8.47 17.58 -26.10
CA GLN A 276 -7.93 18.94 -25.91
C GLN A 276 -6.65 19.16 -26.74
N LEU A 277 -5.77 18.16 -26.77
CA LEU A 277 -4.56 18.22 -27.58
C LEU A 277 -4.88 18.28 -29.06
N TYR A 278 -5.81 17.43 -29.55
CA TYR A 278 -6.27 17.44 -30.93
C TYR A 278 -6.87 18.79 -31.33
N MET A 279 -7.77 19.34 -30.53
CA MET A 279 -8.39 20.63 -30.78
C MET A 279 -7.34 21.76 -30.86
N THR A 280 -6.32 21.70 -29.99
CA THR A 280 -5.24 22.68 -29.97
C THR A 280 -4.38 22.59 -31.24
N GLU A 281 -4.01 21.38 -31.65
CA GLU A 281 -3.25 21.15 -32.88
C GLU A 281 -4.03 21.61 -34.12
N MET A 282 -5.32 21.24 -34.22
CA MET A 282 -6.20 21.69 -35.33
C MET A 282 -6.34 23.21 -35.34
N PHE A 283 -6.59 23.86 -34.21
CA PHE A 283 -6.70 25.31 -34.13
C PHE A 283 -5.45 26.06 -34.61
N ASN A 284 -4.26 25.48 -34.31
CA ASN A 284 -3.00 26.09 -34.69
C ASN A 284 -2.63 25.89 -36.17
N LEU A 285 -3.08 24.77 -36.76
CA LEU A 285 -2.68 24.37 -38.11
C LEU A 285 -3.70 24.80 -39.20
N VAL A 286 -4.99 24.91 -38.86
CA VAL A 286 -6.05 25.22 -39.83
C VAL A 286 -6.12 26.72 -40.07
N GLN A 287 -5.91 27.16 -41.31
CA GLN A 287 -6.08 28.53 -41.75
C GLN A 287 -7.11 28.56 -42.89
N LEU A 288 -8.32 29.02 -42.60
CA LEU A 288 -9.39 29.13 -43.59
C LEU A 288 -9.25 30.41 -44.42
N PRO A 289 -9.61 30.36 -45.74
CA PRO A 289 -10.11 29.22 -46.50
C PRO A 289 -9.00 28.28 -46.97
N MET A 290 -9.24 26.97 -46.94
CA MET A 290 -8.31 25.91 -47.45
C MET A 290 -9.12 24.86 -48.24
N CYS A 291 -8.40 24.05 -49.07
CA CYS A 291 -9.06 22.99 -49.79
C CYS A 291 -9.33 21.76 -48.91
N PRO A 292 -10.34 20.92 -49.25
CA PRO A 292 -10.70 19.75 -48.46
C PRO A 292 -9.54 18.73 -48.31
N GLU A 293 -8.67 18.63 -49.31
CA GLU A 293 -7.54 17.72 -49.32
C GLU A 293 -6.46 18.15 -48.33
N GLU A 294 -6.16 19.44 -48.24
CA GLU A 294 -5.24 20.02 -47.24
C GLU A 294 -5.79 19.85 -45.84
N LEU A 295 -7.09 20.08 -45.63
CA LEU A 295 -7.72 19.87 -44.31
C LEU A 295 -7.64 18.40 -43.88
N SER A 296 -7.88 17.45 -44.81
CA SER A 296 -7.76 16.03 -44.52
C SER A 296 -6.34 15.61 -44.13
N ASN A 297 -5.31 16.18 -44.77
CA ASN A 297 -3.92 15.89 -44.45
C ASN A 297 -3.56 16.46 -43.06
N ILE A 298 -3.97 17.68 -42.75
CA ILE A 298 -3.77 18.30 -41.42
C ILE A 298 -4.46 17.48 -40.34
N HIS A 299 -5.72 17.05 -40.58
CA HIS A 299 -6.43 16.17 -39.64
C HIS A 299 -5.66 14.88 -39.36
N THR A 300 -5.21 14.18 -40.42
CA THR A 300 -4.46 12.92 -40.30
C THR A 300 -3.15 13.10 -39.53
N ASP A 301 -2.49 14.25 -39.66
CA ASP A 301 -1.27 14.54 -38.91
C ASP A 301 -1.57 14.95 -37.46
N ALA A 302 -2.62 15.74 -37.25
CA ALA A 302 -3.01 16.24 -35.94
C ALA A 302 -3.55 15.17 -35.00
N GLU A 303 -4.13 14.06 -35.51
CA GLU A 303 -4.65 12.96 -34.70
C GLU A 303 -3.56 12.02 -34.11
N LYS A 304 -2.37 11.98 -34.71
CA LYS A 304 -1.31 11.01 -34.33
C LYS A 304 -0.88 11.16 -32.88
N LYS A 305 -0.54 12.38 -32.47
CA LYS A 305 -0.03 12.65 -31.13
C LYS A 305 -1.12 12.50 -30.03
N PRO A 306 -2.36 12.95 -30.22
CA PRO A 306 -3.46 12.65 -29.31
C PRO A 306 -3.70 11.16 -29.11
N ILE A 307 -3.66 10.37 -30.18
CA ILE A 307 -3.80 8.90 -30.10
C ILE A 307 -2.68 8.28 -29.28
N GLU A 308 -1.43 8.71 -29.49
CA GLU A 308 -0.29 8.23 -28.68
C GLU A 308 -0.46 8.59 -27.20
N VAL A 309 -0.92 9.79 -26.88
CA VAL A 309 -1.22 10.23 -25.51
C VAL A 309 -2.33 9.35 -24.92
N PHE A 310 -3.42 9.14 -25.63
CA PHE A 310 -4.51 8.27 -25.17
C PHE A 310 -4.01 6.85 -24.89
N ILE A 311 -3.28 6.22 -25.80
CA ILE A 311 -2.73 4.86 -25.63
C ILE A 311 -1.80 4.79 -24.42
N THR A 312 -1.03 5.86 -24.16
CA THR A 312 -0.09 5.91 -23.05
C THR A 312 -0.80 6.07 -21.70
N VAL A 313 -1.87 6.85 -21.66
CA VAL A 313 -2.60 7.22 -20.43
C VAL A 313 -3.74 6.23 -20.14
N SER A 314 -4.42 5.70 -21.18
CA SER A 314 -5.55 4.78 -21.02
C SER A 314 -5.17 3.49 -20.28
N PHE A 315 -6.14 2.93 -19.56
CA PHE A 315 -5.94 1.77 -18.69
C PHE A 315 -7.07 0.75 -18.86
N ASN A 316 -6.69 -0.53 -19.10
CA ASN A 316 -7.61 -1.67 -19.16
C ASN A 316 -8.82 -1.48 -20.11
N ASP A 317 -8.62 -0.80 -21.25
CA ASP A 317 -9.63 -0.62 -22.30
C ASP A 317 -9.66 -1.84 -23.26
N ASN A 318 -9.87 -3.04 -22.68
CA ASN A 318 -9.82 -4.32 -23.39
C ASN A 318 -10.86 -4.43 -24.52
N GLY A 319 -11.95 -3.68 -24.43
CA GLY A 319 -12.99 -3.61 -25.46
C GLY A 319 -12.79 -2.49 -26.46
N GLN A 320 -11.74 -1.70 -26.36
CA GLN A 320 -11.51 -0.47 -27.13
C GLN A 320 -12.74 0.49 -27.13
N ILE A 321 -13.49 0.50 -26.02
CA ILE A 321 -14.72 1.25 -25.88
C ILE A 321 -14.42 2.75 -25.94
N TYR A 322 -13.41 3.18 -25.20
CA TYR A 322 -13.01 4.60 -25.12
C TYR A 322 -12.21 5.05 -26.33
N GLN A 323 -11.40 4.16 -26.92
CA GLN A 323 -10.65 4.42 -28.15
C GLN A 323 -11.60 4.73 -29.32
N LYS A 324 -12.73 4.02 -29.42
CA LYS A 324 -13.74 4.26 -30.48
C LYS A 324 -14.47 5.59 -30.30
N HIS A 325 -14.60 6.10 -29.09
CA HIS A 325 -15.22 7.41 -28.83
C HIS A 325 -14.30 8.59 -29.17
N GLY A 326 -12.96 8.38 -29.19
CA GLY A 326 -11.99 9.41 -29.53
C GLY A 326 -11.67 9.52 -31.03
N THR A 327 -12.17 8.58 -31.85
CA THR A 327 -11.93 8.53 -33.33
C THR A 327 -13.15 8.93 -34.17
N CYS A 328 -14.19 9.55 -33.57
CA CYS A 328 -15.37 10.08 -34.30
C CYS A 328 -15.27 11.56 -34.54
#